data_b4bcf96f7ea2debecbee5eeee9632489
#
_entry.id   b4bcf96f7ea2debecbee5eeee9632489
#
_cell.length_a   1.000
_cell.length_b   1.000
_cell.length_c   1.000
_cell.angle_alpha   90.00
_cell.angle_beta   90.00
_cell.angle_gamma   90.00
#
_symmetry.space_group_name_H-M   'P 1'
#
loop_
_entity.id
_entity.type
_entity.pdbx_description
1 polymer ?
#
loop_
_entity_poly.entity_id
_entity_poly.type
_entity_poly.pdbx_seq_one_letter_code
_entity_poly.pdbx_strand_id
1 'polypeptide(L)'
;IVIIAHYSDMKYATGADHLVYGWLFFGFVIMLMFWLGGKFADEMEATEKNTTQFFSSNGRVISYLSPLVFIIFAIVLKASIPVVESPVKASPMLNIPSVEQSNWGISFQHPQAISHVSIPEHVEYFVAKYGNKQSQGELINFANVLHDAERWTITDREVFEASMQTFGLVRLRNTRGNTLTYLYQYQVGADTSASVVKTKVLQVWKTLTRASDYSYIRAVAITGGASLQEDKAHLLSTIERMKAQELE
;
A
#
# COMPACT_ATOMS: atom_id res chain seq x y z
N ILE A 1 11.83 -5.43 3.81
CA ILE A 1 12.39 -5.21 2.46
C ILE A 1 11.82 -3.94 1.86
N VAL A 2 10.47 -3.80 1.73
CA VAL A 2 9.81 -2.59 1.20
C VAL A 2 10.23 -1.31 1.94
N ILE A 3 10.39 -1.37 3.25
CA ILE A 3 10.84 -0.24 4.08
C ILE A 3 12.30 0.13 3.73
N ILE A 4 13.17 -0.86 3.57
CA ILE A 4 14.59 -0.61 3.21
C ILE A 4 14.69 -0.05 1.79
N ALA A 5 13.93 -0.59 0.84
CA ALA A 5 13.87 -0.06 -0.52
C ALA A 5 13.39 1.39 -0.54
N HIS A 6 12.35 1.71 0.24
CA HIS A 6 11.80 3.07 0.33
C HIS A 6 12.79 4.09 0.91
N TYR A 7 13.50 3.74 2.00
CA TYR A 7 14.48 4.65 2.62
C TYR A 7 15.80 4.75 1.85
N SER A 8 16.07 3.85 0.91
CA SER A 8 17.30 3.82 0.10
C SER A 8 17.10 4.30 -1.34
N ASP A 9 15.97 4.94 -1.66
CA ASP A 9 15.60 5.34 -3.02
C ASP A 9 15.75 4.20 -4.04
N MET A 10 15.29 3.00 -3.68
CA MET A 10 15.37 1.76 -4.47
C MET A 10 16.79 1.26 -4.76
N LYS A 11 17.82 1.83 -4.10
CA LYS A 11 19.22 1.46 -4.32
C LYS A 11 19.57 0.11 -3.69
N TYR A 12 18.91 -0.25 -2.59
CA TYR A 12 19.06 -1.52 -1.88
C TYR A 12 17.75 -2.31 -1.87
N ALA A 13 17.86 -3.63 -1.69
CA ALA A 13 16.73 -4.55 -1.62
C ALA A 13 15.96 -4.80 -2.94
N THR A 14 16.52 -4.44 -4.09
CA THR A 14 15.91 -4.70 -5.42
C THR A 14 16.64 -5.77 -6.23
N GLY A 15 17.82 -6.18 -5.81
CA GLY A 15 18.66 -7.15 -6.50
C GLY A 15 19.02 -8.37 -5.64
N ALA A 16 20.27 -8.81 -5.68
CA ALA A 16 20.80 -9.91 -4.86
C ALA A 16 20.62 -9.66 -3.36
N ASP A 17 20.64 -8.40 -2.95
CA ASP A 17 20.40 -7.96 -1.58
C ASP A 17 19.02 -8.38 -1.07
N HIS A 18 18.01 -8.44 -1.94
CA HIS A 18 16.68 -8.92 -1.59
C HIS A 18 16.68 -10.37 -1.08
N LEU A 19 17.48 -11.22 -1.69
CA LEU A 19 17.68 -12.61 -1.25
C LEU A 19 18.35 -12.65 0.11
N VAL A 20 19.42 -11.88 0.33
CA VAL A 20 20.15 -11.84 1.60
C VAL A 20 19.26 -11.34 2.74
N TYR A 21 18.56 -10.22 2.54
CA TYR A 21 17.64 -9.69 3.55
C TYR A 21 16.45 -10.61 3.79
N GLY A 22 15.95 -11.28 2.75
CA GLY A 22 14.89 -12.28 2.87
C GLY A 22 15.33 -13.47 3.73
N TRP A 23 16.52 -13.99 3.51
CA TRP A 23 17.10 -15.10 4.29
C TRP A 23 17.37 -14.72 5.73
N LEU A 24 17.94 -13.53 5.98
CA LEU A 24 18.17 -13.04 7.34
C LEU A 24 16.86 -12.86 8.11
N PHE A 25 15.86 -12.24 7.47
CA PHE A 25 14.55 -12.06 8.08
C PHE A 25 13.86 -13.40 8.38
N PHE A 26 13.90 -14.33 7.41
CA PHE A 26 13.32 -15.66 7.58
C PHE A 26 14.03 -16.45 8.67
N GLY A 27 15.36 -16.41 8.72
CA GLY A 27 16.17 -17.01 9.79
C GLY A 27 15.83 -16.43 11.17
N PHE A 28 15.65 -15.10 11.26
CA PHE A 28 15.25 -14.44 12.50
C PHE A 28 13.85 -14.87 12.96
N VAL A 29 12.89 -14.93 12.03
CA VAL A 29 11.51 -15.38 12.33
C VAL A 29 11.50 -16.82 12.81
N ILE A 30 12.25 -17.73 12.17
CA ILE A 30 12.37 -19.12 12.59
C ILE A 30 13.00 -19.21 13.98
N MET A 31 14.10 -18.49 14.24
CA MET A 31 14.75 -18.44 15.53
C MET A 31 13.79 -17.95 16.64
N LEU A 32 13.01 -16.90 16.34
CA LEU A 32 11.99 -16.37 17.24
C LEU A 32 10.91 -17.41 17.54
N MET A 33 10.44 -18.13 16.51
CA MET A 33 9.45 -19.19 16.65
C MET A 33 9.96 -20.36 17.51
N PHE A 34 11.22 -20.79 17.32
CA PHE A 34 11.84 -21.81 18.16
C PHE A 34 12.04 -21.34 19.60
N TRP A 35 12.44 -20.07 19.78
CA TRP A 35 12.60 -19.49 21.11
C TRP A 35 11.26 -19.40 21.87
N LEU A 36 10.19 -18.94 21.20
CA LEU A 36 8.85 -18.94 21.76
C LEU A 36 8.36 -20.37 22.04
N GLY A 37 8.51 -21.27 21.06
CA GLY A 37 8.11 -22.66 21.21
C GLY A 37 8.83 -23.35 22.35
N GLY A 38 10.13 -23.06 22.54
CA GLY A 38 10.90 -23.58 23.71
C GLY A 38 10.42 -23.06 25.05
N LYS A 39 9.85 -21.84 25.11
CA LYS A 39 9.25 -21.32 26.37
C LYS A 39 7.91 -21.97 26.73
N PHE A 40 7.22 -22.53 25.76
CA PHE A 40 5.94 -23.23 25.94
C PHE A 40 6.11 -24.76 25.88
N ALA A 41 7.34 -25.27 25.69
CA ALA A 41 7.61 -26.68 25.79
C ALA A 41 7.62 -27.03 27.28
N ASP A 42 6.71 -27.88 27.71
CA ASP A 42 6.72 -28.45 29.05
C ASP A 42 8.03 -29.20 29.27
N GLU A 43 8.72 -28.94 30.39
CA GLU A 43 9.85 -29.73 30.84
C GLU A 43 9.36 -31.18 31.08
N MET A 44 9.70 -32.06 30.16
CA MET A 44 9.56 -33.49 30.45
C MET A 44 10.56 -33.84 31.56
N GLU A 45 10.04 -33.89 32.78
CA GLU A 45 10.79 -34.48 33.90
C GLU A 45 11.29 -35.86 33.49
N ALA A 46 12.58 -36.01 33.39
CA ALA A 46 13.24 -37.29 33.23
C ALA A 46 13.12 -38.07 34.56
N THR A 47 11.94 -38.66 34.80
CA THR A 47 11.77 -39.62 35.87
C THR A 47 12.21 -40.97 35.35
N GLU A 48 13.47 -41.31 35.67
CA GLU A 48 13.93 -42.69 35.63
C GLU A 48 13.12 -43.52 36.63
N LYS A 49 12.18 -44.33 36.14
CA LYS A 49 11.74 -45.51 36.84
C LYS A 49 11.14 -46.54 35.90
N ASN A 50 11.79 -47.71 35.89
CA ASN A 50 11.33 -48.95 35.29
C ASN A 50 9.86 -49.21 35.50
N THR A 51 9.11 -49.24 34.42
CA THR A 51 7.87 -50.06 34.35
C THR A 51 7.49 -50.20 32.87
N THR A 52 7.27 -51.44 32.46
CA THR A 52 6.68 -51.80 31.17
C THR A 52 5.46 -50.96 30.88
N GLN A 53 5.60 -50.02 29.93
CA GLN A 53 4.50 -49.16 29.60
C GLN A 53 3.91 -49.50 28.25
N PHE A 54 2.63 -49.76 28.33
CA PHE A 54 1.71 -49.72 27.20
C PHE A 54 1.88 -48.42 26.42
N PHE A 55 2.13 -48.53 25.13
CA PHE A 55 2.24 -47.41 24.21
C PHE A 55 0.95 -46.58 24.20
N SER A 56 0.96 -45.43 24.84
CA SER A 56 0.00 -44.38 24.54
C SER A 56 0.46 -43.65 23.29
N SER A 57 -0.05 -44.05 22.13
CA SER A 57 0.36 -43.54 20.82
C SER A 57 -0.27 -42.19 20.46
N ASN A 58 -1.08 -41.61 21.33
CA ASN A 58 -1.89 -40.42 20.98
C ASN A 58 -1.11 -39.11 20.96
N GLY A 59 -0.01 -38.97 21.72
CA GLY A 59 0.75 -37.70 21.76
C GLY A 59 1.54 -37.40 20.49
N ARG A 60 2.07 -38.44 19.82
CA ARG A 60 2.84 -38.26 18.58
C ARG A 60 1.98 -37.91 17.37
N VAL A 61 0.75 -38.41 17.29
CA VAL A 61 -0.18 -38.13 16.19
C VAL A 61 -0.61 -36.66 16.20
N ILE A 62 -0.83 -36.08 17.37
CA ILE A 62 -1.20 -34.66 17.54
C ILE A 62 -0.05 -33.74 17.09
N SER A 63 1.22 -34.13 17.33
CA SER A 63 2.39 -33.32 16.91
C SER A 63 2.56 -33.22 15.40
N TYR A 64 2.16 -34.25 14.64
CA TYR A 64 2.20 -34.24 13.16
C TYR A 64 0.94 -33.66 12.53
N LEU A 65 -0.18 -33.63 13.25
CA LEU A 65 -1.43 -33.01 12.79
C LEU A 65 -1.39 -31.48 12.80
N SER A 66 -0.60 -30.87 13.67
CA SER A 66 -0.50 -29.42 13.81
C SER A 66 -0.06 -28.72 12.50
N PRO A 67 1.05 -29.09 11.82
CA PRO A 67 1.43 -28.49 10.57
C PRO A 67 0.44 -28.81 9.42
N LEU A 68 -0.17 -30.00 9.43
CA LEU A 68 -1.17 -30.40 8.44
C LEU A 68 -2.43 -29.54 8.55
N VAL A 69 -2.92 -29.30 9.77
CA VAL A 69 -4.04 -28.40 10.05
C VAL A 69 -3.74 -26.98 9.58
N PHE A 70 -2.50 -26.50 9.79
CA PHE A 70 -2.09 -25.16 9.34
C PHE A 70 -2.04 -25.06 7.82
N ILE A 71 -1.55 -26.09 7.13
CA ILE A 71 -1.53 -26.17 5.66
C ILE A 71 -2.96 -26.23 5.11
N ILE A 72 -3.83 -27.06 5.68
CA ILE A 72 -5.24 -27.15 5.28
C ILE A 72 -5.94 -25.82 5.53
N PHE A 73 -5.71 -25.18 6.66
CA PHE A 73 -6.25 -23.85 6.96
C PHE A 73 -5.79 -22.80 5.95
N ALA A 74 -4.49 -22.78 5.59
CA ALA A 74 -3.96 -21.88 4.58
C ALA A 74 -4.57 -22.14 3.18
N ILE A 75 -4.78 -23.41 2.81
CA ILE A 75 -5.42 -23.79 1.54
C ILE A 75 -6.90 -23.37 1.53
N VAL A 76 -7.62 -23.61 2.63
CA VAL A 76 -9.03 -23.20 2.77
C VAL A 76 -9.15 -21.67 2.76
N LEU A 77 -8.24 -20.96 3.44
CA LEU A 77 -8.19 -19.49 3.38
C LEU A 77 -7.97 -18.98 1.95
N LYS A 78 -7.04 -19.59 1.22
CA LYS A 78 -6.76 -19.25 -0.18
C LYS A 78 -7.95 -19.57 -1.10
N ALA A 79 -8.60 -20.72 -0.92
CA ALA A 79 -9.77 -21.12 -1.70
C ALA A 79 -11.02 -20.29 -1.37
N SER A 80 -11.10 -19.73 -0.16
CA SER A 80 -12.23 -18.89 0.28
C SER A 80 -12.14 -17.45 -0.19
N ILE A 81 -11.00 -17.02 -0.78
CA ILE A 81 -10.85 -15.71 -1.39
C ILE A 81 -11.21 -15.87 -2.87
N PRO A 82 -12.43 -15.50 -3.30
CA PRO A 82 -12.75 -15.53 -4.71
C PRO A 82 -11.85 -14.55 -5.44
N VAL A 83 -10.97 -15.05 -6.29
CA VAL A 83 -10.25 -14.24 -7.27
C VAL A 83 -11.29 -13.81 -8.29
N VAL A 84 -11.78 -12.60 -8.16
CA VAL A 84 -12.63 -12.01 -9.20
C VAL A 84 -11.69 -11.57 -10.31
N GLU A 85 -11.42 -12.47 -11.24
CA GLU A 85 -10.82 -12.15 -12.52
C GLU A 85 -11.83 -11.34 -13.34
N SER A 86 -11.80 -10.05 -13.16
CA SER A 86 -12.39 -9.14 -14.14
C SER A 86 -11.24 -8.35 -14.73
N PRO A 87 -10.89 -8.57 -16.01
CA PRO A 87 -10.10 -7.60 -16.73
C PRO A 87 -10.94 -6.35 -16.91
N VAL A 88 -11.03 -5.56 -15.86
CA VAL A 88 -11.77 -4.31 -15.92
C VAL A 88 -10.90 -3.35 -16.71
N LYS A 89 -11.33 -3.10 -17.95
CA LYS A 89 -10.82 -2.00 -18.74
C LYS A 89 -11.02 -0.73 -17.91
N ALA A 90 -9.93 -0.08 -17.53
CA ALA A 90 -9.99 1.14 -16.74
C ALA A 90 -10.94 2.12 -17.44
N SER A 91 -12.00 2.52 -16.75
CA SER A 91 -12.97 3.49 -17.26
C SER A 91 -12.73 4.83 -16.57
N PRO A 92 -12.88 5.94 -17.27
CA PRO A 92 -12.78 7.25 -16.64
C PRO A 92 -13.87 7.39 -15.55
N MET A 93 -13.49 7.93 -14.40
CA MET A 93 -14.41 8.17 -13.29
C MET A 93 -15.16 9.48 -13.43
N LEU A 94 -14.56 10.45 -14.13
CA LEU A 94 -15.13 11.76 -14.41
C LEU A 94 -15.41 11.87 -15.91
N ASN A 95 -16.55 12.39 -16.27
CA ASN A 95 -16.93 12.63 -17.67
C ASN A 95 -16.35 13.96 -18.19
N ILE A 96 -15.04 14.14 -17.98
CA ILE A 96 -14.27 15.33 -18.39
C ILE A 96 -13.14 14.87 -19.31
N PRO A 97 -12.73 15.65 -20.32
CA PRO A 97 -11.61 15.31 -21.20
C PRO A 97 -10.34 15.01 -20.40
N SER A 98 -9.71 13.87 -20.68
CA SER A 98 -8.45 13.47 -20.05
C SER A 98 -7.30 14.37 -20.55
N VAL A 99 -6.31 14.55 -19.69
CA VAL A 99 -5.05 15.22 -20.05
C VAL A 99 -4.26 14.32 -21.00
N GLU A 100 -4.03 14.73 -22.23
CA GLU A 100 -3.19 13.98 -23.18
C GLU A 100 -1.70 14.11 -22.88
N GLN A 101 -1.26 15.26 -22.37
CA GLN A 101 0.13 15.52 -22.00
C GLN A 101 0.21 16.25 -20.66
N SER A 102 0.65 15.57 -19.63
CA SER A 102 0.92 16.14 -18.32
C SER A 102 2.41 16.33 -18.11
N ASN A 103 2.81 17.48 -17.58
CA ASN A 103 4.17 17.73 -17.14
C ASN A 103 4.44 17.21 -15.73
N TRP A 104 3.42 16.81 -14.99
CA TRP A 104 3.51 16.31 -13.63
C TRP A 104 4.24 14.98 -13.54
N GLY A 105 3.91 14.04 -14.45
CA GLY A 105 4.53 12.72 -14.48
C GLY A 105 3.96 11.76 -13.43
N ILE A 106 2.73 12.01 -12.92
CA ILE A 106 2.00 11.04 -12.09
C ILE A 106 1.64 9.81 -12.93
N SER A 107 1.90 8.62 -12.40
CA SER A 107 1.61 7.36 -13.09
C SER A 107 1.21 6.28 -12.10
N PHE A 108 0.10 5.63 -12.38
CA PHE A 108 -0.45 4.52 -11.59
C PHE A 108 -0.85 3.38 -12.52
N GLN A 109 -0.29 2.19 -12.30
CA GLN A 109 -0.42 1.03 -13.18
C GLN A 109 -1.65 0.20 -12.85
N HIS A 110 -2.38 -0.23 -13.90
CA HIS A 110 -3.52 -1.15 -13.83
C HIS A 110 -4.61 -0.77 -12.81
N PRO A 111 -5.05 0.50 -12.74
CA PRO A 111 -6.19 0.85 -11.89
C PRO A 111 -7.48 0.26 -12.47
N GLN A 112 -8.46 0.01 -11.62
CA GLN A 112 -9.80 -0.41 -12.03
C GLN A 112 -10.55 0.72 -12.75
N ALA A 113 -10.35 1.95 -12.29
CA ALA A 113 -10.82 3.16 -12.94
C ALA A 113 -9.80 4.27 -12.72
N ILE A 114 -9.67 5.16 -13.70
CA ILE A 114 -8.73 6.28 -13.67
C ILE A 114 -9.36 7.51 -14.31
N SER A 115 -9.08 8.67 -13.75
CA SER A 115 -9.34 9.94 -14.39
C SER A 115 -8.17 10.88 -14.13
N HIS A 116 -7.72 11.58 -15.19
CA HIS A 116 -6.71 12.62 -15.12
C HIS A 116 -7.20 13.79 -15.96
N VAL A 117 -7.56 14.86 -15.30
CA VAL A 117 -8.22 16.00 -15.95
C VAL A 117 -7.47 17.30 -15.69
N SER A 118 -7.47 18.20 -16.68
CA SER A 118 -6.98 19.56 -16.54
C SER A 118 -8.12 20.47 -16.12
N ILE A 119 -7.86 21.30 -15.14
CA ILE A 119 -8.76 22.33 -14.62
C ILE A 119 -8.16 23.70 -14.99
N PRO A 120 -8.95 24.78 -15.14
CA PRO A 120 -8.40 26.12 -15.31
C PRO A 120 -7.33 26.48 -14.29
N GLU A 121 -6.48 27.47 -14.60
CA GLU A 121 -5.40 27.97 -13.73
C GLU A 121 -4.21 27.01 -13.58
N HIS A 122 -3.90 26.22 -14.61
CA HIS A 122 -2.78 25.24 -14.60
C HIS A 122 -2.87 24.20 -13.50
N VAL A 123 -4.09 23.82 -13.13
CA VAL A 123 -4.38 22.78 -12.14
C VAL A 123 -4.70 21.47 -12.86
N GLU A 124 -4.17 20.38 -12.34
CA GLU A 124 -4.46 19.02 -12.79
C GLU A 124 -5.05 18.22 -11.63
N TYR A 125 -6.10 17.45 -11.87
CA TYR A 125 -6.68 16.52 -10.91
C TYR A 125 -6.51 15.10 -11.40
N PHE A 126 -6.04 14.25 -10.51
CA PHE A 126 -5.82 12.83 -10.76
C PHE A 126 -6.55 11.99 -9.71
N VAL A 127 -7.25 10.96 -10.17
CA VAL A 127 -7.82 9.93 -9.31
C VAL A 127 -7.65 8.56 -9.95
N ALA A 128 -7.26 7.58 -9.13
CA ALA A 128 -7.24 6.18 -9.53
C ALA A 128 -7.87 5.31 -8.45
N LYS A 129 -8.71 4.37 -8.88
CA LYS A 129 -9.44 3.41 -8.06
C LYS A 129 -8.85 2.03 -8.21
N TYR A 130 -8.66 1.34 -7.11
CA TYR A 130 -8.19 -0.04 -7.05
C TYR A 130 -9.15 -0.91 -6.26
N GLY A 131 -9.49 -2.07 -6.82
CA GLY A 131 -10.27 -3.08 -6.11
C GLY A 131 -9.35 -3.91 -5.20
N ASN A 132 -9.80 -4.23 -4.00
CA ASN A 132 -9.01 -5.02 -3.06
C ASN A 132 -8.79 -6.48 -3.51
N LYS A 133 -9.55 -6.94 -4.51
CA LYS A 133 -9.51 -8.32 -5.03
C LYS A 133 -9.12 -8.39 -6.51
N GLN A 134 -8.60 -7.31 -7.10
CA GLN A 134 -8.18 -7.36 -8.50
C GLN A 134 -6.89 -8.18 -8.66
N SER A 135 -6.78 -8.89 -9.77
CA SER A 135 -5.63 -9.77 -10.06
C SER A 135 -4.38 -9.03 -10.49
N GLN A 136 -4.55 -7.85 -11.09
CA GLN A 136 -3.46 -7.02 -11.57
C GLN A 136 -3.56 -5.61 -11.02
N GLY A 137 -2.42 -5.07 -10.63
CA GLY A 137 -2.31 -3.74 -10.07
C GLY A 137 -2.74 -3.64 -8.60
N GLU A 138 -2.01 -2.86 -7.88
CA GLU A 138 -2.28 -2.51 -6.48
C GLU A 138 -2.07 -1.01 -6.31
N LEU A 139 -2.85 -0.38 -5.43
CA LEU A 139 -2.68 1.04 -5.13
C LEU A 139 -1.25 1.35 -4.65
N ILE A 140 -0.75 0.53 -3.74
CA ILE A 140 0.62 0.64 -3.22
C ILE A 140 1.51 -0.38 -3.94
N ASN A 141 2.19 0.10 -4.97
CA ASN A 141 3.12 -0.64 -5.81
C ASN A 141 4.32 0.25 -6.12
N PHE A 142 5.51 -0.33 -6.31
CA PHE A 142 6.74 0.41 -6.64
C PHE A 142 6.68 1.12 -8.01
N ALA A 143 5.88 0.60 -8.94
CA ALA A 143 5.68 1.22 -10.26
C ALA A 143 4.71 2.41 -10.23
N ASN A 144 4.01 2.62 -9.12
CA ASN A 144 3.10 3.74 -8.95
C ASN A 144 3.86 4.94 -8.39
N VAL A 145 3.89 6.01 -9.15
CA VAL A 145 4.64 7.22 -8.80
C VAL A 145 3.74 8.45 -8.79
N LEU A 146 3.98 9.33 -7.81
CA LEU A 146 3.26 10.60 -7.67
C LEU A 146 3.87 11.72 -8.51
N HIS A 147 5.09 11.55 -9.02
CA HIS A 147 5.78 12.47 -9.91
C HIS A 147 6.94 11.75 -10.61
N ASP A 148 7.39 12.31 -11.71
CA ASP A 148 8.57 11.84 -12.42
C ASP A 148 9.84 12.33 -11.70
N ALA A 149 10.55 11.41 -11.03
CA ALA A 149 11.77 11.72 -10.27
C ALA A 149 12.99 12.10 -11.15
N GLU A 150 12.97 11.79 -12.43
CA GLU A 150 14.02 12.21 -13.37
C GLU A 150 13.86 13.68 -13.75
N ARG A 151 12.63 14.18 -13.78
CA ARG A 151 12.29 15.55 -14.14
C ARG A 151 12.25 16.50 -12.95
N TRP A 152 11.81 16.00 -11.80
CA TRP A 152 11.46 16.81 -10.64
C TRP A 152 12.28 16.44 -9.41
N THR A 153 12.73 17.45 -8.68
CA THR A 153 13.38 17.31 -7.37
C THR A 153 12.45 17.85 -6.29
N ILE A 154 12.29 17.12 -5.20
CA ILE A 154 11.49 17.54 -4.04
C ILE A 154 12.24 18.67 -3.31
N THR A 155 11.59 19.81 -3.12
CA THR A 155 12.10 20.93 -2.31
C THR A 155 11.45 20.99 -0.94
N ASP A 156 10.16 20.67 -0.85
CA ASP A 156 9.40 20.71 0.39
C ASP A 156 8.41 19.54 0.46
N ARG A 157 8.19 19.04 1.68
CA ARG A 157 7.20 18.00 1.96
C ARG A 157 6.55 18.26 3.31
N GLU A 158 5.24 18.23 3.34
CA GLU A 158 4.43 18.36 4.54
C GLU A 158 3.35 17.28 4.59
N VAL A 159 3.01 16.80 5.78
CA VAL A 159 1.83 15.97 6.03
C VAL A 159 0.99 16.73 7.05
N PHE A 160 -0.28 16.90 6.76
CA PHE A 160 -1.19 17.64 7.63
C PHE A 160 -2.58 17.03 7.64
N GLU A 161 -3.38 17.43 8.60
CA GLU A 161 -4.78 17.04 8.72
C GLU A 161 -5.69 18.25 8.43
N ALA A 162 -6.74 18.01 7.65
CA ALA A 162 -7.80 18.95 7.38
C ALA A 162 -9.13 18.19 7.27
N SER A 163 -10.21 18.71 7.86
CA SER A 163 -11.54 18.08 7.84
C SER A 163 -11.53 16.61 8.26
N MET A 164 -10.75 16.26 9.29
CA MET A 164 -10.54 14.88 9.77
C MET A 164 -9.92 13.92 8.73
N GLN A 165 -9.26 14.45 7.71
CA GLN A 165 -8.57 13.70 6.67
C GLN A 165 -7.09 14.03 6.64
N THR A 166 -6.26 13.04 6.32
CA THR A 166 -4.80 13.22 6.24
C THR A 166 -4.39 13.45 4.79
N PHE A 167 -3.64 14.51 4.55
CA PHE A 167 -3.10 14.90 3.24
C PHE A 167 -1.58 14.97 3.27
N GLY A 168 -0.96 14.67 2.13
CA GLY A 168 0.43 14.95 1.86
C GLY A 168 0.56 16.08 0.84
N LEU A 169 1.38 17.07 1.14
CA LEU A 169 1.72 18.19 0.26
C LEU A 169 3.20 18.09 -0.11
N VAL A 170 3.50 18.21 -1.38
CA VAL A 170 4.88 18.14 -1.89
C VAL A 170 5.09 19.26 -2.89
N ARG A 171 6.19 19.99 -2.74
CA ARG A 171 6.66 20.97 -3.70
C ARG A 171 7.88 20.43 -4.44
N LEU A 172 7.84 20.56 -5.74
CA LEU A 172 8.85 20.09 -6.66
C LEU A 172 9.47 21.27 -7.41
N ARG A 173 10.72 21.10 -7.82
CA ARG A 173 11.42 22.03 -8.71
C ARG A 173 12.18 21.27 -9.78
N ASN A 174 12.12 21.75 -11.02
CA ASN A 174 12.90 21.17 -12.11
C ASN A 174 14.20 21.96 -12.34
N THR A 175 15.07 21.43 -13.20
CA THR A 175 16.36 22.06 -13.56
C THR A 175 16.21 23.42 -14.25
N ARG A 176 15.04 23.72 -14.85
CA ARG A 176 14.74 25.01 -15.47
C ARG A 176 14.19 26.05 -14.48
N GLY A 177 14.04 25.67 -13.21
CA GLY A 177 13.51 26.53 -12.15
C GLY A 177 11.98 26.56 -12.05
N ASN A 178 11.26 25.83 -12.90
CA ASN A 178 9.80 25.71 -12.77
C ASN A 178 9.43 24.96 -11.51
N THR A 179 8.33 25.35 -10.88
CA THR A 179 7.79 24.72 -9.69
C THR A 179 6.50 23.98 -10.00
N LEU A 180 6.25 22.89 -9.29
CA LEU A 180 5.01 22.14 -9.25
C LEU A 180 4.72 21.78 -7.82
N THR A 181 3.54 22.13 -7.33
CA THR A 181 3.08 21.76 -5.99
C THR A 181 1.92 20.78 -6.14
N TYR A 182 1.96 19.65 -5.46
CA TYR A 182 0.82 18.73 -5.46
C TYR A 182 0.41 18.32 -4.05
N LEU A 183 -0.91 18.19 -3.89
CA LEU A 183 -1.60 17.65 -2.74
C LEU A 183 -2.08 16.25 -3.09
N TYR A 184 -1.88 15.27 -2.20
CA TYR A 184 -2.35 13.90 -2.43
C TYR A 184 -2.91 13.27 -1.18
N GLN A 185 -3.76 12.26 -1.38
CA GLN A 185 -4.39 11.49 -0.32
C GLN A 185 -4.67 10.07 -0.80
N TYR A 186 -4.22 9.09 -0.03
CA TYR A 186 -4.71 7.72 -0.14
C TYR A 186 -5.97 7.56 0.70
N GLN A 187 -6.93 6.80 0.20
CA GLN A 187 -8.17 6.48 0.90
C GLN A 187 -8.45 4.98 0.82
N VAL A 188 -8.76 4.36 1.97
CA VAL A 188 -9.15 2.94 2.07
C VAL A 188 -10.42 2.87 2.90
N GLY A 189 -11.58 2.69 2.25
CA GLY A 189 -12.88 2.87 2.89
C GLY A 189 -13.08 4.31 3.36
N ALA A 190 -13.34 4.50 4.64
CA ALA A 190 -13.48 5.82 5.25
C ALA A 190 -12.15 6.43 5.74
N ASP A 191 -11.11 5.61 5.85
CA ASP A 191 -9.82 6.04 6.39
C ASP A 191 -8.94 6.68 5.33
N THR A 192 -8.23 7.75 5.71
CA THR A 192 -7.33 8.48 4.83
C THR A 192 -5.90 8.48 5.34
N SER A 193 -4.93 8.59 4.44
CA SER A 193 -3.52 8.59 4.77
C SER A 193 -2.68 9.27 3.68
N ALA A 194 -1.56 9.88 4.07
CA ALA A 194 -0.49 10.31 3.16
C ALA A 194 0.73 9.36 3.23
N SER A 195 0.69 8.33 4.07
CA SER A 195 1.77 7.36 4.24
C SER A 195 1.50 6.08 3.46
N VAL A 196 2.45 5.69 2.61
CA VAL A 196 2.44 4.44 1.86
C VAL A 196 2.30 3.22 2.79
N VAL A 197 3.09 3.19 3.87
CA VAL A 197 3.08 2.07 4.84
C VAL A 197 1.74 1.99 5.55
N LYS A 198 1.23 3.12 6.09
CA LYS A 198 -0.08 3.16 6.76
C LYS A 198 -1.19 2.73 5.80
N THR A 199 -1.15 3.19 4.56
CA THR A 199 -2.13 2.80 3.53
C THR A 199 -2.10 1.30 3.25
N LYS A 200 -0.91 0.69 3.12
CA LYS A 200 -0.80 -0.76 2.90
C LYS A 200 -1.34 -1.56 4.08
N VAL A 201 -1.04 -1.14 5.30
CA VAL A 201 -1.60 -1.77 6.52
C VAL A 201 -3.12 -1.66 6.54
N LEU A 202 -3.67 -0.47 6.23
CA LEU A 202 -5.12 -0.27 6.12
C LEU A 202 -5.76 -1.15 5.05
N GLN A 203 -5.13 -1.28 3.86
CA GLN A 203 -5.63 -2.17 2.81
C GLN A 203 -5.71 -3.62 3.29
N VAL A 204 -4.65 -4.14 3.90
CA VAL A 204 -4.63 -5.51 4.45
C VAL A 204 -5.71 -5.68 5.51
N TRP A 205 -5.80 -4.77 6.47
CA TRP A 205 -6.80 -4.82 7.54
C TRP A 205 -8.23 -4.78 7.02
N LYS A 206 -8.54 -3.82 6.14
CA LYS A 206 -9.89 -3.66 5.57
C LYS A 206 -10.28 -4.83 4.67
N THR A 207 -9.32 -5.43 3.97
CA THR A 207 -9.55 -6.64 3.16
C THR A 207 -9.87 -7.84 4.06
N LEU A 208 -9.11 -8.05 5.14
CA LEU A 208 -9.34 -9.14 6.10
C LEU A 208 -10.69 -8.99 6.82
N THR A 209 -11.04 -7.78 7.21
CA THR A 209 -12.31 -7.49 7.89
C THR A 209 -13.49 -7.30 6.93
N ARG A 210 -13.28 -7.36 5.62
CA ARG A 210 -14.28 -7.06 4.58
C ARG A 210 -14.95 -5.69 4.75
N ALA A 211 -14.23 -4.74 5.32
CA ALA A 211 -14.75 -3.42 5.63
C ALA A 211 -14.67 -2.43 4.45
N SER A 212 -13.97 -2.80 3.36
CA SER A 212 -13.93 -2.01 2.12
C SER A 212 -13.54 -2.91 0.96
N ASP A 213 -14.14 -2.68 -0.20
CA ASP A 213 -13.81 -3.39 -1.45
C ASP A 213 -12.87 -2.58 -2.35
N TYR A 214 -12.68 -1.30 -2.06
CA TYR A 214 -11.92 -0.37 -2.92
C TYR A 214 -10.99 0.50 -2.11
N SER A 215 -9.92 0.92 -2.78
CA SER A 215 -9.00 1.96 -2.32
C SER A 215 -8.73 2.95 -3.45
N TYR A 216 -8.38 4.18 -3.07
CA TYR A 216 -8.22 5.30 -3.99
C TYR A 216 -6.91 6.02 -3.73
N ILE A 217 -6.34 6.58 -4.79
CA ILE A 217 -5.45 7.74 -4.72
C ILE A 217 -6.17 8.92 -5.36
N ARG A 218 -6.15 10.06 -4.70
CA ARG A 218 -6.53 11.34 -5.26
C ARG A 218 -5.37 12.28 -5.12
N ALA A 219 -5.12 13.03 -6.16
CA ALA A 219 -4.08 14.03 -6.15
C ALA A 219 -4.47 15.22 -7.02
N VAL A 220 -4.03 16.40 -6.62
CA VAL A 220 -4.23 17.63 -7.37
C VAL A 220 -2.92 18.38 -7.40
N ALA A 221 -2.54 18.89 -8.57
CA ALA A 221 -1.29 19.60 -8.76
C ALA A 221 -1.52 20.98 -9.39
N ILE A 222 -0.68 21.93 -9.03
CA ILE A 222 -0.60 23.26 -9.66
C ILE A 222 0.81 23.50 -10.16
N THR A 223 0.94 24.01 -11.38
CA THR A 223 2.22 24.39 -11.96
C THR A 223 2.42 25.91 -11.85
N GLY A 224 3.61 26.33 -11.39
CA GLY A 224 3.96 27.77 -11.32
C GLY A 224 3.34 28.51 -10.12
N GLY A 225 2.92 27.82 -9.08
CA GLY A 225 2.33 28.39 -7.88
C GLY A 225 3.24 29.41 -7.17
N ALA A 226 2.64 30.41 -6.54
CA ALA A 226 3.36 31.56 -5.97
C ALA A 226 4.04 31.21 -4.64
N SER A 227 3.33 30.59 -3.70
CA SER A 227 3.85 30.16 -2.41
C SER A 227 3.26 28.84 -1.97
N LEU A 228 3.97 28.12 -1.09
CA LEU A 228 3.50 26.83 -0.59
C LEU A 228 2.14 26.94 0.14
N GLN A 229 1.93 28.02 0.89
CA GLN A 229 0.70 28.22 1.66
C GLN A 229 -0.52 28.58 0.79
N GLU A 230 -0.31 29.42 -0.22
CA GLU A 230 -1.36 29.76 -1.18
C GLU A 230 -1.73 28.53 -2.02
N ASP A 231 -0.73 27.81 -2.53
CA ASP A 231 -0.92 26.55 -3.26
C ASP A 231 -1.69 25.54 -2.40
N LYS A 232 -1.33 25.39 -1.11
CA LYS A 232 -2.00 24.48 -0.17
C LYS A 232 -3.49 24.77 -0.03
N ALA A 233 -3.86 26.03 0.18
CA ALA A 233 -5.26 26.44 0.33
C ALA A 233 -6.05 26.17 -0.97
N HIS A 234 -5.48 26.53 -2.11
CA HIS A 234 -6.09 26.33 -3.42
C HIS A 234 -6.28 24.83 -3.75
N LEU A 235 -5.23 24.03 -3.58
CA LEU A 235 -5.26 22.60 -3.85
C LEU A 235 -6.25 21.87 -2.93
N LEU A 236 -6.33 22.27 -1.63
CA LEU A 236 -7.27 21.69 -0.69
C LEU A 236 -8.73 21.96 -1.12
N SER A 237 -9.06 23.19 -1.48
CA SER A 237 -10.40 23.54 -1.96
C SER A 237 -10.76 22.81 -3.26
N THR A 238 -9.78 22.61 -4.13
CA THR A 238 -9.97 21.91 -5.41
C THR A 238 -10.21 20.42 -5.20
N ILE A 239 -9.43 19.74 -4.36
CA ILE A 239 -9.62 18.30 -4.13
C ILE A 239 -10.97 18.00 -3.47
N GLU A 240 -11.44 18.85 -2.56
CA GLU A 240 -12.75 18.70 -1.94
C GLU A 240 -13.89 18.90 -2.94
N ARG A 241 -13.78 19.89 -3.81
CA ARG A 241 -14.75 20.14 -4.90
C ARG A 241 -14.80 18.95 -5.86
N MET A 242 -13.65 18.42 -6.29
CA MET A 242 -13.59 17.29 -7.22
C MET A 242 -14.13 16.01 -6.61
N LYS A 243 -13.90 15.77 -5.30
CA LYS A 243 -14.52 14.65 -4.58
C LYS A 243 -16.03 14.71 -4.58
N ALA A 244 -16.61 15.90 -4.42
CA ALA A 244 -18.05 16.07 -4.49
C ALA A 244 -18.61 15.71 -5.87
N GLN A 245 -17.91 16.06 -6.94
CA GLN A 245 -18.29 15.71 -8.31
C GLN A 245 -18.15 14.22 -8.68
N GLU A 246 -17.28 13.46 -7.98
CA GLU A 246 -17.19 12.00 -8.17
C GLU A 246 -18.39 11.23 -7.58
N LEU A 247 -19.14 11.87 -6.70
CA LEU A 247 -20.29 11.27 -6.00
C LEU A 247 -21.64 11.54 -6.71
N GLU A 248 -21.66 12.42 -7.68
CA GLU A 248 -22.82 12.73 -8.53
C GLU A 248 -22.85 11.83 -9.79
#